data_64404f9f007ac28b37dea35e6b28333e
#
_entry.id   64404f9f007ac28b37dea35e6b28333e
#
_cell.length_a   1.000
_cell.length_b   1.000
_cell.length_c   1.000
_cell.angle_alpha   90.00
_cell.angle_beta   90.00
_cell.angle_gamma   90.00
#
_symmetry.space_group_name_H-M   'P 1'
#
loop_
_entity.id
_entity.type
_entity.pdbx_description
1 polymer ?
#
loop_
_entity_poly.entity_id
_entity_poly.type
_entity_poly.pdbx_seq_one_letter_code
_entity_poly.pdbx_strand_id
1 'polypeptide(L)'
;ALVGRHMDKVKAEAAKVEAAQVEQVTDANGLKAVKVTLDSGILFAVNKADLNANAKTNLAKLAQVLKDNATCDVAIYGHTDSTGNDGINIPLSLNRAKSVQNYLSSCGVQSAQIKSVEGKGSSEPVADNSTKAGQAQNRRVEIYMYASQEMIQAAEAGTLN
;
A
#
# COMPACT_ATOMS: atom_id res chain seq x y z
N ALA A 1 3.97 22.81 0.32
CA ALA A 1 3.50 23.26 -0.99
C ALA A 1 3.98 22.37 -2.14
N LEU A 2 5.31 22.26 -2.37
CA LEU A 2 5.81 21.42 -3.48
C LEU A 2 5.59 19.93 -3.22
N VAL A 3 5.82 19.45 -1.99
CA VAL A 3 5.53 18.07 -1.63
C VAL A 3 4.04 17.79 -1.82
N GLY A 4 3.17 18.68 -1.36
CA GLY A 4 1.71 18.51 -1.51
C GLY A 4 1.29 18.41 -2.96
N ARG A 5 1.83 19.26 -3.84
CA ARG A 5 1.53 19.21 -5.27
C ARG A 5 2.03 17.92 -5.91
N HIS A 6 3.24 17.51 -5.54
CA HIS A 6 3.79 16.24 -6.04
C HIS A 6 2.92 15.05 -5.61
N MET A 7 2.51 15.04 -4.35
CA MET A 7 1.66 13.95 -3.83
C MET A 7 0.26 13.98 -4.41
N ASP A 8 -0.29 15.15 -4.76
CA ASP A 8 -1.57 15.24 -5.49
C ASP A 8 -1.45 14.57 -6.86
N LYS A 9 -0.32 14.74 -7.54
CA LYS A 9 -0.04 14.08 -8.82
C LYS A 9 0.05 12.56 -8.64
N VAL A 10 0.79 12.11 -7.63
CA VAL A 10 0.92 10.68 -7.31
C VAL A 10 -0.44 10.05 -7.03
N LYS A 11 -1.27 10.75 -6.25
CA LYS A 11 -2.64 10.31 -5.95
C LYS A 11 -3.46 10.14 -7.22
N ALA A 12 -3.40 11.10 -8.13
CA ALA A 12 -4.13 11.04 -9.40
C ALA A 12 -3.66 9.88 -10.28
N GLU A 13 -2.36 9.61 -10.31
CA GLU A 13 -1.81 8.48 -11.05
C GLU A 13 -2.23 7.14 -10.44
N ALA A 14 -2.16 7.01 -9.12
CA ALA A 14 -2.55 5.80 -8.41
C ALA A 14 -4.05 5.52 -8.55
N ALA A 15 -4.88 6.57 -8.59
CA ALA A 15 -6.33 6.44 -8.74
C ALA A 15 -6.74 5.83 -10.09
N LYS A 16 -5.85 5.82 -11.07
CA LYS A 16 -6.10 5.17 -12.37
C LYS A 16 -5.90 3.65 -12.32
N VAL A 17 -5.31 3.14 -11.25
CA VAL A 17 -5.11 1.68 -11.10
C VAL A 17 -6.43 1.05 -10.71
N GLU A 18 -6.88 0.08 -11.52
CA GLU A 18 -8.12 -0.64 -11.26
C GLU A 18 -8.03 -1.41 -9.93
N ALA A 19 -9.13 -1.51 -9.22
CA ALA A 19 -9.27 -2.16 -7.92
C ALA A 19 -8.54 -1.44 -6.77
N ALA A 20 -7.85 -0.34 -7.00
CA ALA A 20 -7.21 0.46 -5.95
C ALA A 20 -8.20 1.50 -5.41
N GLN A 21 -8.33 1.56 -4.09
CA GLN A 21 -9.01 2.65 -3.41
C GLN A 21 -7.93 3.61 -2.92
N VAL A 22 -7.99 4.85 -3.37
CA VAL A 22 -6.92 5.83 -3.15
C VAL A 22 -7.46 7.01 -2.35
N GLU A 23 -6.76 7.35 -1.27
CA GLU A 23 -7.10 8.51 -0.46
C GLU A 23 -5.86 9.29 -0.03
N GLN A 24 -6.06 10.58 0.22
CA GLN A 24 -5.03 11.41 0.81
C GLN A 24 -4.99 11.18 2.32
N VAL A 25 -3.79 11.04 2.85
CA VAL A 25 -3.54 10.95 4.29
C VAL A 25 -2.42 11.93 4.66
N THR A 26 -2.13 12.05 5.94
CA THR A 26 -1.03 12.89 6.44
C THR A 26 0.02 11.97 7.06
N ASP A 27 1.29 12.16 6.68
CA ASP A 27 2.39 11.36 7.21
C ASP A 27 2.85 11.84 8.59
N ALA A 28 3.86 11.16 9.16
CA ALA A 28 4.40 11.49 10.48
C ALA A 28 5.02 12.90 10.54
N ASN A 29 5.40 13.47 9.40
CA ASN A 29 5.98 14.82 9.29
C ASN A 29 4.93 15.90 9.00
N GLY A 30 3.64 15.54 9.03
CA GLY A 30 2.55 16.48 8.72
C GLY A 30 2.40 16.80 7.24
N LEU A 31 3.01 16.01 6.36
CA LEU A 31 2.97 16.21 4.92
C LEU A 31 1.90 15.33 4.27
N LYS A 32 1.37 15.79 3.12
CA LYS A 32 0.44 14.98 2.33
C LYS A 32 1.11 13.67 1.91
N ALA A 33 0.37 12.59 2.04
CA ALA A 33 0.76 11.26 1.60
C ALA A 33 -0.42 10.59 0.91
N VAL A 34 -0.19 9.46 0.29
CA VAL A 34 -1.22 8.71 -0.44
C VAL A 34 -1.32 7.32 0.15
N LYS A 35 -2.54 6.89 0.43
CA LYS A 35 -2.83 5.53 0.88
C LYS A 35 -3.62 4.82 -0.20
N VAL A 36 -3.09 3.69 -0.65
CA VAL A 36 -3.76 2.79 -1.58
C VAL A 36 -4.22 1.57 -0.81
N THR A 37 -5.52 1.29 -0.86
CA THR A 37 -6.11 0.11 -0.23
C THR A 37 -6.52 -0.89 -1.30
N LEU A 38 -6.05 -2.13 -1.14
CA LEU A 38 -6.36 -3.24 -2.02
C LEU A 38 -7.08 -4.32 -1.22
N ASP A 39 -8.25 -4.75 -1.71
CA ASP A 39 -9.04 -5.80 -1.08
C ASP A 39 -8.32 -7.14 -1.21
N SER A 40 -8.05 -7.81 -0.08
CA SER A 40 -7.37 -9.10 -0.08
C SER A 40 -8.15 -10.18 -0.85
N GLY A 41 -9.48 -10.11 -0.86
CA GLY A 41 -10.32 -11.05 -1.62
C GLY A 41 -10.13 -10.93 -3.14
N ILE A 42 -9.69 -9.76 -3.62
CA ILE A 42 -9.37 -9.55 -5.04
C ILE A 42 -7.94 -10.04 -5.34
N LEU A 43 -7.03 -9.90 -4.38
CA LEU A 43 -5.61 -10.24 -4.57
C LEU A 43 -5.32 -11.73 -4.42
N PHE A 44 -5.97 -12.38 -3.46
CA PHE A 44 -5.60 -13.72 -3.00
C PHE A 44 -6.82 -14.64 -2.88
N ALA A 45 -6.60 -15.94 -3.03
CA ALA A 45 -7.57 -16.92 -2.61
C ALA A 45 -7.66 -16.99 -1.06
N VAL A 46 -8.74 -17.55 -0.54
CA VAL A 46 -8.95 -17.67 0.91
C VAL A 46 -7.77 -18.40 1.57
N ASN A 47 -7.26 -17.85 2.64
CA ASN A 47 -6.12 -18.36 3.42
C ASN A 47 -4.82 -18.50 2.62
N LYS A 48 -4.73 -17.91 1.43
CA LYS A 48 -3.54 -17.95 0.58
C LYS A 48 -2.85 -16.59 0.52
N ALA A 49 -1.58 -16.60 0.21
CA ALA A 49 -0.77 -15.41 -0.01
C ALA A 49 -0.23 -15.34 -1.45
N ASP A 50 -0.65 -16.24 -2.32
CA ASP A 50 -0.27 -16.23 -3.73
C ASP A 50 -1.18 -15.27 -4.50
N LEU A 51 -0.57 -14.34 -5.23
CA LEU A 51 -1.31 -13.35 -6.03
C LEU A 51 -1.93 -14.02 -7.26
N ASN A 52 -3.20 -13.69 -7.55
CA ASN A 52 -3.84 -14.16 -8.78
C ASN A 52 -3.42 -13.30 -9.98
N ALA A 53 -3.80 -13.72 -11.19
CA ALA A 53 -3.37 -13.07 -12.43
C ALA A 53 -3.86 -11.61 -12.54
N ASN A 54 -5.12 -11.35 -12.18
CA ASN A 54 -5.66 -9.98 -12.21
C ASN A 54 -4.96 -9.06 -11.21
N ALA A 55 -4.64 -9.59 -10.02
CA ALA A 55 -3.88 -8.85 -9.02
C ALA A 55 -2.51 -8.45 -9.57
N LYS A 56 -1.83 -9.37 -10.24
CA LYS A 56 -0.52 -9.10 -10.85
C LYS A 56 -0.62 -8.00 -11.90
N THR A 57 -1.64 -8.03 -12.74
CA THR A 57 -1.85 -6.99 -13.75
C THR A 57 -2.03 -5.62 -13.11
N ASN A 58 -2.83 -5.52 -12.05
CA ASN A 58 -3.08 -4.25 -11.36
C ASN A 58 -1.86 -3.78 -10.58
N LEU A 59 -1.14 -4.70 -9.93
CA LEU A 59 0.10 -4.37 -9.21
C LEU A 59 1.21 -3.93 -10.15
N ALA A 60 1.27 -4.47 -11.37
CA ALA A 60 2.24 -4.01 -12.38
C ALA A 60 1.98 -2.54 -12.74
N LYS A 61 0.72 -2.13 -12.83
CA LYS A 61 0.35 -0.72 -13.07
C LYS A 61 0.74 0.17 -11.89
N LEU A 62 0.50 -0.30 -10.66
CA LEU A 62 0.93 0.42 -9.47
C LEU A 62 2.46 0.50 -9.40
N ALA A 63 3.16 -0.56 -9.77
CA ALA A 63 4.62 -0.56 -9.84
C ALA A 63 5.13 0.56 -10.76
N GLN A 64 4.46 0.81 -11.87
CA GLN A 64 4.85 1.90 -12.78
C GLN A 64 4.72 3.26 -12.09
N VAL A 65 3.63 3.49 -11.33
CA VAL A 65 3.46 4.72 -10.54
C VAL A 65 4.62 4.89 -9.56
N LEU A 66 5.02 3.82 -8.87
CA LEU A 66 6.11 3.86 -7.89
C LEU A 66 7.46 4.12 -8.57
N LYS A 67 7.71 3.51 -9.72
CA LYS A 67 8.94 3.73 -10.49
C LYS A 67 9.04 5.16 -11.01
N ASP A 68 7.92 5.71 -11.46
CA ASP A 68 7.86 7.09 -11.96
C ASP A 68 8.00 8.11 -10.83
N ASN A 69 7.83 7.70 -9.58
CA ASN A 69 7.88 8.54 -8.40
C ASN A 69 8.86 7.95 -7.37
N ALA A 70 10.09 7.70 -7.83
CA ALA A 70 11.11 7.00 -7.04
C ALA A 70 11.55 7.73 -5.77
N THR A 71 11.26 9.03 -5.64
CA THR A 71 11.51 9.79 -4.41
C THR A 71 10.41 9.65 -3.37
N CYS A 72 9.33 8.93 -3.68
CA CYS A 72 8.39 8.50 -2.65
C CYS A 72 8.94 7.29 -1.93
N ASP A 73 8.86 7.31 -0.61
CA ASP A 73 9.05 6.12 0.21
C ASP A 73 7.74 5.33 0.26
N VAL A 74 7.84 4.03 0.43
CA VAL A 74 6.69 3.11 0.40
C VAL A 74 6.66 2.26 1.65
N ALA A 75 5.47 2.09 2.22
CA ALA A 75 5.21 1.15 3.31
C ALA A 75 4.05 0.24 2.91
N ILE A 76 4.15 -1.04 3.22
CA ILE A 76 3.14 -2.06 2.86
C ILE A 76 2.68 -2.76 4.13
N TYR A 77 1.39 -2.73 4.42
CA TYR A 77 0.80 -3.34 5.61
C TYR A 77 -0.33 -4.30 5.24
N GLY A 78 -0.21 -5.55 5.69
CA GLY A 78 -1.28 -6.53 5.55
C GLY A 78 -2.19 -6.53 6.78
N HIS A 79 -3.49 -6.70 6.55
CA HIS A 79 -4.51 -6.73 7.60
C HIS A 79 -5.50 -7.87 7.37
N THR A 80 -6.03 -8.42 8.47
CA THR A 80 -7.05 -9.46 8.45
C THR A 80 -8.30 -8.97 9.17
N ASP A 81 -9.39 -9.73 9.04
CA ASP A 81 -10.52 -9.61 9.97
C ASP A 81 -10.16 -10.29 11.30
N SER A 82 -11.09 -10.29 12.25
CA SER A 82 -10.85 -10.84 13.59
C SER A 82 -11.16 -12.33 13.70
N THR A 83 -11.55 -13.02 12.62
CA THR A 83 -11.76 -14.46 12.67
C THR A 83 -10.44 -15.21 12.84
N GLY A 84 -10.49 -16.34 13.55
CA GLY A 84 -9.28 -17.09 13.89
C GLY A 84 -8.54 -16.47 15.08
N ASN A 85 -7.22 -16.51 15.04
CA ASN A 85 -6.37 -15.99 16.11
C ASN A 85 -5.10 -15.34 15.55
N ASP A 86 -4.38 -14.63 16.41
CA ASP A 86 -3.16 -13.91 16.02
C ASP A 86 -2.06 -14.85 15.49
N GLY A 87 -1.99 -16.06 16.01
CA GLY A 87 -1.02 -17.06 15.56
C GLY A 87 -1.19 -17.44 14.08
N ILE A 88 -2.37 -17.23 13.52
CA ILE A 88 -2.68 -17.44 12.10
C ILE A 88 -2.68 -16.10 11.36
N ASN A 89 -3.34 -15.07 11.93
CA ASN A 89 -3.61 -13.81 11.24
C ASN A 89 -2.35 -12.97 11.02
N ILE A 90 -1.46 -12.91 12.00
CA ILE A 90 -0.24 -12.11 11.88
C ILE A 90 0.66 -12.67 10.77
N PRO A 91 1.01 -13.98 10.77
CA PRO A 91 1.80 -14.54 9.67
C PRO A 91 1.13 -14.44 8.30
N LEU A 92 -0.18 -14.65 8.22
CA LEU A 92 -0.91 -14.55 6.94
C LEU A 92 -0.85 -13.13 6.39
N SER A 93 -1.11 -12.13 7.23
CA SER A 93 -1.08 -10.73 6.82
C SER A 93 0.33 -10.30 6.40
N LEU A 94 1.36 -10.77 7.11
CA LEU A 94 2.75 -10.50 6.74
C LEU A 94 3.11 -11.16 5.40
N ASN A 95 2.74 -12.42 5.21
CA ASN A 95 3.02 -13.14 3.96
C ASN A 95 2.33 -12.49 2.76
N ARG A 96 1.12 -11.97 2.96
CA ARG A 96 0.40 -11.24 1.92
C ARG A 96 1.10 -9.92 1.59
N ALA A 97 1.53 -9.17 2.60
CA ALA A 97 2.29 -7.94 2.37
C ALA A 97 3.61 -8.23 1.65
N LYS A 98 4.30 -9.31 2.01
CA LYS A 98 5.54 -9.73 1.34
C LYS A 98 5.30 -10.16 -0.11
N SER A 99 4.18 -10.82 -0.40
CA SER A 99 3.84 -11.19 -1.78
C SER A 99 3.65 -9.94 -2.65
N VAL A 100 3.02 -8.91 -2.12
CA VAL A 100 2.87 -7.63 -2.82
C VAL A 100 4.25 -7.00 -3.03
N GLN A 101 5.08 -6.91 -1.99
CA GLN A 101 6.44 -6.39 -2.08
C GLN A 101 7.26 -7.11 -3.16
N ASN A 102 7.26 -8.43 -3.10
CA ASN A 102 8.06 -9.24 -4.02
C ASN A 102 7.61 -9.04 -5.47
N TYR A 103 6.31 -8.94 -5.70
CA TYR A 103 5.81 -8.71 -7.05
C TYR A 103 6.15 -7.31 -7.55
N LEU A 104 6.00 -6.28 -6.73
CA LEU A 104 6.41 -4.92 -7.09
C LEU A 104 7.89 -4.87 -7.42
N SER A 105 8.73 -5.54 -6.64
CA SER A 105 10.17 -5.64 -6.91
C SER A 105 10.46 -6.34 -8.23
N SER A 106 9.72 -7.41 -8.53
CA SER A 106 9.86 -8.11 -9.82
C SER A 106 9.46 -7.24 -11.01
N CYS A 107 8.61 -6.24 -10.79
CA CYS A 107 8.21 -5.25 -11.80
C CYS A 107 9.20 -4.08 -11.91
N GLY A 108 10.26 -4.07 -11.12
CA GLY A 108 11.31 -3.06 -11.20
C GLY A 108 11.30 -1.99 -10.11
N VAL A 109 10.40 -2.07 -9.14
CA VAL A 109 10.44 -1.18 -7.98
C VAL A 109 11.67 -1.51 -7.15
N GLN A 110 12.51 -0.52 -6.87
CA GLN A 110 13.74 -0.73 -6.11
C GLN A 110 13.42 -1.06 -4.65
N SER A 111 14.13 -2.04 -4.11
CA SER A 111 13.94 -2.46 -2.71
C SER A 111 14.23 -1.32 -1.73
N ALA A 112 15.15 -0.41 -2.07
CA ALA A 112 15.47 0.75 -1.24
C ALA A 112 14.30 1.74 -1.12
N GLN A 113 13.35 1.72 -2.04
CA GLN A 113 12.15 2.56 -1.98
C GLN A 113 11.13 2.02 -0.98
N ILE A 114 11.10 0.72 -0.74
CA ILE A 114 10.15 0.07 0.17
C ILE A 114 10.76 0.03 1.57
N LYS A 115 10.28 0.89 2.46
CA LYS A 115 10.87 1.11 3.80
C LYS A 115 10.30 0.19 4.86
N SER A 116 9.04 -0.24 4.73
CA SER A 116 8.37 -1.10 5.71
C SER A 116 7.50 -2.12 5.02
N VAL A 117 7.52 -3.35 5.52
CA VAL A 117 6.59 -4.41 5.14
C VAL A 117 6.19 -5.13 6.41
N GLU A 118 4.92 -5.01 6.82
CA GLU A 118 4.46 -5.54 8.10
C GLU A 118 3.12 -6.25 7.97
N GLY A 119 2.93 -7.26 8.82
CA GLY A 119 1.64 -7.91 9.03
C GLY A 119 1.04 -7.43 10.33
N LYS A 120 -0.11 -6.76 10.25
CA LYS A 120 -0.81 -6.20 11.41
C LYS A 120 -1.86 -7.15 12.00
N GLY A 121 -2.14 -8.28 11.33
CA GLY A 121 -3.21 -9.16 11.76
C GLY A 121 -4.53 -8.41 11.83
N SER A 122 -5.31 -8.63 12.88
CA SER A 122 -6.61 -7.99 13.09
C SER A 122 -6.56 -6.74 13.97
N SER A 123 -5.36 -6.21 14.27
CA SER A 123 -5.18 -5.15 15.27
C SER A 123 -5.67 -3.77 14.84
N GLU A 124 -5.88 -3.54 13.53
CA GLU A 124 -6.26 -2.21 13.00
C GLU A 124 -7.48 -2.32 12.09
N PRO A 125 -8.68 -2.59 12.66
CA PRO A 125 -9.88 -2.71 11.85
C PRO A 125 -10.32 -1.35 11.32
N VAL A 126 -10.88 -1.34 10.10
CA VAL A 126 -11.49 -0.16 9.48
C VAL A 126 -13.00 -0.29 9.41
N ALA A 127 -13.54 -1.44 9.76
CA ALA A 127 -14.98 -1.73 9.72
C ALA A 127 -15.36 -2.72 10.82
N ASP A 128 -16.65 -2.97 10.95
CA ASP A 128 -17.22 -3.84 11.99
C ASP A 128 -16.93 -5.32 11.67
N ASN A 129 -16.17 -5.99 12.53
CA ASN A 129 -15.84 -7.41 12.40
C ASN A 129 -17.01 -8.34 12.71
N SER A 130 -18.13 -7.81 13.24
CA SER A 130 -19.31 -8.63 13.53
C SER A 130 -20.16 -8.89 12.29
N THR A 131 -19.91 -8.19 11.18
CA THR A 131 -20.61 -8.37 9.91
C THR A 131 -19.69 -8.93 8.85
N LYS A 132 -20.24 -9.70 7.90
CA LYS A 132 -19.45 -10.22 6.78
C LYS A 132 -18.90 -9.09 5.90
N ALA A 133 -19.71 -8.05 5.67
CA ALA A 133 -19.28 -6.89 4.89
C ALA A 133 -18.11 -6.17 5.56
N GLY A 134 -18.17 -5.96 6.88
CA GLY A 134 -17.09 -5.34 7.64
C GLY A 134 -15.82 -6.20 7.66
N GLN A 135 -15.97 -7.51 7.84
CA GLN A 135 -14.85 -8.45 7.76
C GLN A 135 -14.13 -8.36 6.42
N ALA A 136 -14.89 -8.30 5.33
CA ALA A 136 -14.30 -8.17 3.98
C ALA A 136 -13.51 -6.88 3.83
N GLN A 137 -13.98 -5.77 4.38
CA GLN A 137 -13.26 -4.50 4.35
C GLN A 137 -11.98 -4.55 5.18
N ASN A 138 -11.99 -5.29 6.30
CA ASN A 138 -10.81 -5.41 7.15
C ASN A 138 -9.71 -6.28 6.50
N ARG A 139 -10.07 -7.24 5.66
CA ARG A 139 -9.14 -8.06 4.91
C ARG A 139 -8.58 -7.25 3.73
N ARG A 140 -7.44 -6.60 3.95
CA ARG A 140 -6.86 -5.68 2.98
C ARG A 140 -5.34 -5.63 3.05
N VAL A 141 -4.73 -5.11 2.00
CA VAL A 141 -3.34 -4.67 2.00
C VAL A 141 -3.34 -3.17 1.76
N GLU A 142 -2.64 -2.42 2.59
CA GLU A 142 -2.49 -0.98 2.45
C GLU A 142 -1.08 -0.67 1.99
N ILE A 143 -0.97 0.21 0.99
CA ILE A 143 0.30 0.71 0.48
C ILE A 143 0.31 2.21 0.68
N TYR A 144 1.26 2.71 1.47
CA TYR A 144 1.45 4.14 1.70
C TYR A 144 2.59 4.65 0.83
N MET A 145 2.39 5.77 0.19
CA MET A 145 3.41 6.53 -0.54
C MET A 145 3.56 7.88 0.13
N TYR A 146 4.76 8.19 0.59
CA TYR A 146 5.02 9.40 1.35
C TYR A 146 6.38 10.00 0.98
N ALA A 147 6.59 11.27 1.35
CA ALA A 147 7.81 11.97 0.98
C ALA A 147 9.03 11.38 1.68
N SER A 148 10.05 11.05 0.91
CA SER A 148 11.37 10.68 1.42
C SER A 148 12.12 11.95 1.86
N GLN A 149 13.24 11.78 2.56
CA GLN A 149 14.13 12.89 2.86
C GLN A 149 14.64 13.55 1.59
N GLU A 150 14.95 12.78 0.57
CA GLU A 150 15.36 13.30 -0.73
C GLU A 150 14.29 14.21 -1.34
N MET A 151 13.02 13.78 -1.30
CA MET A 151 11.90 14.60 -1.80
C MET A 151 11.76 15.90 -0.99
N ILE A 152 11.86 15.81 0.34
CA ILE A 152 11.74 16.98 1.22
C ILE A 152 12.86 17.98 0.92
N GLN A 153 14.09 17.49 0.77
CA GLN A 153 15.25 18.35 0.45
C GLN A 153 15.09 18.99 -0.92
N ALA A 154 14.61 18.25 -1.92
CA ALA A 154 14.34 18.79 -3.26
C ALA A 154 13.25 19.87 -3.22
N ALA A 155 12.22 19.69 -2.42
CA ALA A 155 11.15 20.68 -2.24
C ALA A 155 11.68 21.95 -1.58
N GLU A 156 12.52 21.82 -0.55
CA GLU A 156 13.16 22.96 0.15
C GLU A 156 14.09 23.73 -0.79
N ALA A 157 14.79 23.02 -1.68
CA ALA A 157 15.67 23.62 -2.67
C ALA A 157 14.93 24.17 -3.90
N GLY A 158 13.60 23.94 -4.00
CA GLY A 158 12.78 24.37 -5.14
C GLY A 158 13.01 23.55 -6.41
N THR A 159 13.63 22.36 -6.30
CA THR A 159 13.96 21.50 -7.45
C THR A 159 13.00 20.33 -7.65
N LEU A 160 12.00 20.18 -6.80
CA LEU A 160 10.99 19.12 -6.92
C LEU A 160 9.97 19.47 -8.00
N ASN A 161 9.75 18.54 -8.93
CA ASN A 161 8.77 18.68 -10.01
C ASN A 161 7.39 18.17 -9.61
#